data_acc3a6452a41e3dc9d5f48c3bc418ee9
#
_entry.id   acc3a6452a41e3dc9d5f48c3bc418ee9
#
_cell.length_a   1.000
_cell.length_b   1.000
_cell.length_c   1.000
_cell.angle_alpha   90.00
_cell.angle_beta   90.00
_cell.angle_gamma   90.00
#
_symmetry.space_group_name_H-M   'P 1'
#
loop_
_entity.id
_entity.type
_entity.pdbx_description
1 polymer ?
#
loop_
_entity_poly.entity_id
_entity_poly.type
_entity_poly.pdbx_seq_one_letter_code
_entity_poly.pdbx_strand_id
1 'polypeptide(L)'
;MSLFLGIDFGTTGVRSSIIDKNKKELINFSVSIDDPISKGSLVYQNPSLWWSALIKNLTYLKTKIELNKIERLSIDGTSGTVLITDHLGNPLD
;
A
#
# COMPACT_ATOMS: atom_id res chain seq x y z
N MET A 1 -3.61 21.29 10.58
CA MET A 1 -3.82 19.94 11.17
C MET A 1 -2.77 18.99 10.63
N SER A 2 -2.08 18.30 11.54
CA SER A 2 -1.05 17.34 11.16
C SER A 2 -1.66 15.96 10.99
N LEU A 3 -1.42 15.35 9.83
CA LEU A 3 -1.92 14.02 9.52
C LEU A 3 -0.74 13.08 9.27
N PHE A 4 -0.97 11.81 9.54
CA PHE A 4 0.03 10.76 9.36
C PHE A 4 -0.61 9.61 8.59
N LEU A 5 0.08 9.13 7.56
CA LEU A 5 -0.42 8.08 6.69
C LEU A 5 0.36 6.79 6.91
N GLY A 6 -0.36 5.70 7.14
CA GLY A 6 0.20 4.36 7.14
C GLY A 6 -0.31 3.58 5.96
N ILE A 7 0.57 2.84 5.28
CA ILE A 7 0.21 1.97 4.17
C ILE A 7 0.73 0.57 4.46
N ASP A 8 -0.16 -0.41 4.37
CA ASP A 8 0.14 -1.82 4.62
C ASP A 8 -0.09 -2.62 3.33
N PHE A 9 0.98 -3.23 2.82
CA PHE A 9 0.93 -4.06 1.62
C PHE A 9 0.79 -5.52 2.04
N GLY A 10 -0.44 -6.03 2.00
CA GLY A 10 -0.73 -7.42 2.32
C GLY A 10 -0.82 -8.29 1.07
N THR A 11 -0.94 -9.60 1.28
CA THR A 11 -1.07 -10.58 0.18
C THR A 11 -2.44 -10.53 -0.49
N THR A 12 -3.46 -10.00 0.20
CA THR A 12 -4.82 -9.94 -0.32
C THR A 12 -5.33 -8.53 -0.55
N GLY A 13 -4.53 -7.53 -0.24
CA GLY A 13 -4.93 -6.15 -0.44
C GLY A 13 -3.92 -5.15 0.09
N VAL A 14 -4.17 -3.90 -0.24
CA VAL A 14 -3.38 -2.76 0.25
C VAL A 14 -4.29 -1.87 1.05
N ARG A 15 -3.90 -1.59 2.29
CA ARG A 15 -4.69 -0.77 3.22
C ARG A 15 -3.97 0.53 3.50
N SER A 16 -4.74 1.61 3.59
CA SER A 16 -4.22 2.89 4.05
C SER A 16 -5.03 3.39 5.24
N SER A 17 -4.34 4.07 6.14
CA SER A 17 -4.93 4.61 7.36
C SER A 17 -4.38 6.01 7.59
N ILE A 18 -5.26 6.96 7.88
CA ILE A 18 -4.89 8.32 8.24
C ILE A 18 -5.23 8.52 9.71
N ILE A 19 -4.24 8.95 10.48
CA ILE A 19 -4.44 9.31 11.88
C ILE A 19 -4.03 10.77 12.11
N ASP A 20 -4.58 11.37 13.17
CA ASP A 20 -4.16 12.70 13.62
C ASP A 20 -3.04 12.55 14.67
N LYS A 21 -2.55 13.68 15.18
CA LYS A 21 -1.47 13.68 16.18
C LYS A 21 -1.87 13.06 17.51
N ASN A 22 -3.16 12.91 17.77
CA ASN A 22 -3.69 12.25 18.95
C ASN A 22 -3.92 10.76 18.74
N LYS A 23 -3.44 10.22 17.61
CA LYS A 23 -3.56 8.80 17.24
C LYS A 23 -4.99 8.37 16.94
N LYS A 24 -5.88 9.32 16.68
CA LYS A 24 -7.24 9.02 16.27
C LYS A 24 -7.25 8.66 14.79
N GLU A 25 -7.81 7.50 14.45
CA GLU A 25 -7.97 7.11 13.07
C GLU A 25 -9.12 7.89 12.44
N LEU A 26 -8.81 8.63 11.38
CA LEU A 26 -9.79 9.44 10.67
C LEU A 26 -10.32 8.74 9.44
N ILE A 27 -9.47 7.97 8.76
CA ILE A 27 -9.81 7.27 7.52
C ILE A 27 -9.11 5.92 7.53
N ASN A 28 -9.83 4.91 7.08
CA ASN A 28 -9.27 3.58 6.83
C ASN A 28 -9.87 3.09 5.52
N PHE A 29 -9.03 2.76 4.56
CA PHE A 29 -9.47 2.33 3.24
C PHE A 29 -8.60 1.18 2.76
N SER A 30 -9.22 0.18 2.15
CA SER A 30 -8.52 -0.97 1.61
C SER A 30 -8.93 -1.22 0.17
N VAL A 31 -7.98 -1.69 -0.63
CA VAL A 31 -8.22 -2.17 -1.98
C VAL A 31 -7.78 -3.62 -2.02
N SER A 32 -8.69 -4.52 -2.38
CA SER A 32 -8.37 -5.94 -2.53
C SER A 32 -7.58 -6.17 -3.81
N ILE A 33 -6.67 -7.14 -3.77
CA ILE A 33 -5.94 -7.60 -4.94
C ILE A 33 -6.17 -9.09 -5.11
N ASP A 34 -5.89 -9.61 -6.31
CA ASP A 34 -6.04 -11.02 -6.61
C ASP A 34 -5.13 -11.86 -5.69
N ASP A 35 -5.59 -13.08 -5.39
CA ASP A 35 -4.81 -14.02 -4.60
C ASP A 35 -3.46 -14.31 -5.24
N PRO A 36 -2.44 -14.66 -4.45
CA PRO A 36 -1.16 -15.09 -5.01
C PRO A 36 -1.33 -16.26 -5.95
N ILE A 37 -0.48 -16.29 -6.97
CA ILE A 37 -0.46 -17.37 -7.94
C ILE A 37 0.40 -18.51 -7.38
N SER A 38 -0.17 -19.72 -7.34
CA SER A 38 0.56 -20.93 -6.96
C SER A 38 0.88 -21.74 -8.19
N LYS A 39 2.16 -22.13 -8.32
CA LYS A 39 2.60 -22.97 -9.43
C LYS A 39 3.62 -23.96 -8.89
N GLY A 40 3.16 -25.20 -8.63
CA GLY A 40 3.97 -26.20 -7.95
C GLY A 40 4.28 -25.74 -6.53
N SER A 41 5.55 -25.68 -6.19
CA SER A 41 6.01 -25.18 -4.89
C SER A 41 6.20 -23.67 -4.85
N LEU A 42 5.98 -22.98 -5.98
CA LEU A 42 6.17 -21.54 -6.07
C LEU A 42 4.86 -20.81 -5.81
N VAL A 43 4.97 -19.72 -5.02
CA VAL A 43 3.86 -18.80 -4.78
C VAL A 43 4.37 -17.38 -5.10
N TYR A 44 3.69 -16.68 -5.96
CA TYR A 44 4.11 -15.34 -6.37
C TYR A 44 2.93 -14.44 -6.69
N GLN A 45 3.17 -13.13 -6.72
CA GLN A 45 2.17 -12.13 -7.07
C GLN A 45 2.75 -11.18 -8.12
N ASN A 46 1.87 -10.65 -8.96
CA ASN A 46 2.25 -9.63 -9.93
C ASN A 46 2.39 -8.29 -9.19
N PRO A 47 3.59 -7.68 -9.19
CA PRO A 47 3.81 -6.41 -8.48
C PRO A 47 2.93 -5.27 -8.98
N SER A 48 2.47 -5.31 -10.23
CA SER A 48 1.60 -4.26 -10.75
C SER A 48 0.26 -4.20 -10.02
N LEU A 49 -0.17 -5.30 -9.40
CA LEU A 49 -1.39 -5.32 -8.58
C LEU A 49 -1.22 -4.46 -7.34
N TRP A 50 -0.05 -4.53 -6.69
CA TRP A 50 0.25 -3.69 -5.53
C TRP A 50 0.32 -2.22 -5.92
N TRP A 51 0.97 -1.93 -7.03
CA TRP A 51 1.08 -0.54 -7.52
C TRP A 51 -0.29 0.04 -7.84
N SER A 52 -1.12 -0.71 -8.56
CA SER A 52 -2.48 -0.31 -8.90
C SER A 52 -3.32 -0.07 -7.64
N ALA A 53 -3.21 -0.97 -6.65
CA ALA A 53 -3.94 -0.84 -5.40
C ALA A 53 -3.47 0.38 -4.59
N LEU A 54 -2.16 0.66 -4.61
CA LEU A 54 -1.60 1.86 -3.98
C LEU A 54 -2.19 3.13 -4.62
N ILE A 55 -2.20 3.20 -5.95
CA ILE A 55 -2.74 4.36 -6.65
C ILE A 55 -4.23 4.55 -6.34
N LYS A 56 -4.98 3.46 -6.26
CA LYS A 56 -6.40 3.53 -5.90
C LYS A 56 -6.59 4.05 -4.47
N ASN A 57 -5.74 3.62 -3.53
CA ASN A 57 -5.75 4.14 -2.16
C ASN A 57 -5.50 5.64 -2.15
N LEU A 58 -4.43 6.09 -2.82
CA LEU A 58 -4.08 7.51 -2.84
C LEU A 58 -5.15 8.35 -3.53
N THR A 59 -5.74 7.84 -4.59
CA THR A 59 -6.84 8.52 -5.30
C THR A 59 -8.04 8.70 -4.39
N TYR A 60 -8.40 7.68 -3.62
CA TYR A 60 -9.48 7.78 -2.66
C TYR A 60 -9.17 8.80 -1.57
N LEU A 61 -7.98 8.70 -0.95
CA LEU A 61 -7.58 9.61 0.13
C LEU A 61 -7.59 11.07 -0.34
N LYS A 62 -7.17 11.31 -1.56
CA LYS A 62 -7.15 12.65 -2.15
C LYS A 62 -8.56 13.28 -2.21
N THR A 63 -9.62 12.47 -2.29
CA THR A 63 -11.00 12.97 -2.28
C THR A 63 -11.47 13.33 -0.88
N LYS A 64 -10.77 12.88 0.17
CA LYS A 64 -11.20 13.05 1.56
C LYS A 64 -10.37 14.07 2.32
N ILE A 65 -9.10 14.21 1.97
CA ILE A 65 -8.18 15.13 2.64
C ILE A 65 -7.27 15.79 1.61
N GLU A 66 -6.61 16.87 2.03
CA GLU A 66 -5.52 17.46 1.26
C GLU A 66 -4.25 16.69 1.56
N LEU A 67 -3.66 16.05 0.56
CA LEU A 67 -2.47 15.22 0.76
C LEU A 67 -1.27 16.00 1.31
N ASN A 68 -1.22 17.31 1.06
CA ASN A 68 -0.14 18.15 1.61
C ASN A 68 -0.24 18.37 3.12
N LYS A 69 -1.30 17.91 3.76
CA LYS A 69 -1.41 17.90 5.23
C LYS A 69 -0.72 16.69 5.87
N ILE A 70 -0.31 15.72 5.06
CA ILE A 70 0.38 14.54 5.57
C ILE A 70 1.83 14.90 5.86
N GLU A 71 2.22 14.78 7.13
CA GLU A 71 3.58 15.11 7.58
C GLU A 71 4.53 13.92 7.48
N ARG A 72 4.03 12.72 7.73
CA ARG A 72 4.84 11.50 7.76
C ARG A 72 4.09 10.37 7.08
N LEU A 73 4.87 9.50 6.46
CA LEU A 73 4.39 8.30 5.79
C LEU A 73 5.15 7.10 6.33
N SER A 74 4.42 6.06 6.71
CA SER A 74 5.01 4.79 7.11
C SER A 74 4.45 3.69 6.23
N ILE A 75 5.32 2.78 5.80
CA ILE A 75 4.94 1.68 4.91
C ILE A 75 5.42 0.38 5.52
N ASP A 76 4.58 -0.64 5.49
CA ASP A 76 4.98 -1.99 5.82
C ASP A 76 4.46 -2.97 4.78
N GLY A 77 4.89 -4.21 4.88
CA GLY A 77 4.47 -5.28 3.99
C GLY A 77 4.47 -6.61 4.72
N THR A 78 3.85 -7.60 4.11
CA THR A 78 3.83 -8.96 4.64
C THR A 78 5.27 -9.48 4.76
N SER A 79 5.59 -10.07 5.91
CA SER A 79 6.91 -10.68 6.15
C SER A 79 7.24 -11.70 5.05
N GLY A 80 8.43 -11.62 4.50
CA GLY A 80 8.87 -12.49 3.42
C GLY A 80 8.45 -12.03 2.02
N THR A 81 7.72 -10.93 1.91
CA THR A 81 7.38 -10.35 0.61
C THR A 81 8.58 -9.56 0.11
N VAL A 82 9.11 -9.96 -1.03
CA VAL A 82 10.33 -9.38 -1.62
C VAL A 82 10.12 -9.13 -3.11
N LEU A 83 10.64 -8.02 -3.58
CA LEU A 83 10.60 -7.63 -4.98
C LEU A 83 11.99 -7.15 -5.39
N ILE A 84 12.50 -7.67 -6.50
CA ILE A 84 13.78 -7.24 -7.07
C ILE A 84 13.48 -6.30 -8.23
N THR A 85 14.13 -5.16 -8.26
CA THR A 85 13.93 -4.17 -9.32
C THR A 85 15.27 -3.81 -9.97
N ASP A 86 15.18 -3.17 -11.15
CA ASP A 86 16.33 -2.51 -11.73
C ASP A 86 16.59 -1.17 -11.01
N HIS A 87 17.60 -0.42 -11.46
CA HIS A 87 17.97 0.85 -10.81
C HIS A 87 16.93 1.96 -11.00
N LEU A 88 15.96 1.77 -11.89
CA LEU A 88 14.86 2.72 -12.12
C LEU A 88 13.62 2.34 -11.33
N GLY A 89 13.65 1.24 -10.56
CA GLY A 89 12.52 0.78 -9.79
C GLY A 89 11.56 -0.12 -10.56
N ASN A 90 11.91 -0.55 -11.77
CA ASN A 90 11.06 -1.47 -12.54
C ASN A 90 11.26 -2.90 -12.04
N PRO A 91 10.16 -3.64 -11.78
CA PRO A 91 10.30 -5.03 -11.35
C PRO A 91 11.02 -5.89 -12.38
N LEU A 92 11.85 -6.79 -11.89
CA LEU A 92 12.49 -7.82 -12.71
C LEU A 92 11.67 -9.10 -12.62
N ASP A 93 11.63 -9.84 -13.72
CA ASP A 93 10.92 -11.13 -13.77
C ASP A 93 11.73 -12.24 -13.09
#